data_da2e0cc85d1dc84cc12e5a57ee1e0c0c
#
_entry.id   da2e0cc85d1dc84cc12e5a57ee1e0c0c
#
_cell.length_a   1.000
_cell.length_b   1.000
_cell.length_c   1.000
_cell.angle_alpha   90.00
_cell.angle_beta   90.00
_cell.angle_gamma   90.00
#
_symmetry.space_group_name_H-M   'P 1'
#
loop_
_entity.id
_entity.type
_entity.pdbx_description
1 polymer ?
#
loop_
_entity_poly.entity_id
_entity_poly.type
_entity_poly.pdbx_seq_one_letter_code
_entity_poly.pdbx_strand_id
1 'polypeptide(L)'
;MKNVLLQATGLVKRYGSRRVVNGIDLEVREKEVVAVIGPNGAGKSTTLDLILGLKRKDAGNITYWREDYKAQVGVQLQTAPFFPKLSALDNLKLFAALRKRKLSVEEGVQILERCGLREVVQTEAARLSGGQQKRLGLVHHPKLVFLDEPTAALDPRARREIRELIRRLADDGASVVFTSHDMEEVGKLADRIVLIRDGRVVAEGTPEDLLHRHEVENLEELYLKLTGEADA
;
A
#
# COMPACT_ATOMS: atom_id res chain seq x y z
N MET A 1 -2.07 23.54 -5.14
CA MET A 1 -2.51 22.53 -4.15
C MET A 1 -2.57 21.19 -4.86
N LYS A 2 -2.08 20.09 -4.26
CA LYS A 2 -2.24 18.74 -4.82
C LYS A 2 -3.72 18.33 -4.74
N ASN A 3 -4.27 17.71 -5.79
CA ASN A 3 -5.67 17.25 -5.78
C ASN A 3 -5.84 16.05 -4.84
N VAL A 4 -7.00 15.95 -4.21
CA VAL A 4 -7.36 14.81 -3.35
C VAL A 4 -7.81 13.65 -4.25
N LEU A 5 -7.17 12.49 -4.10
CA LEU A 5 -7.53 11.25 -4.80
C LEU A 5 -8.48 10.37 -4.00
N LEU A 6 -8.37 10.43 -2.69
CA LEU A 6 -9.18 9.65 -1.77
C LEU A 6 -9.44 10.47 -0.52
N GLN A 7 -10.68 10.45 -0.07
CA GLN A 7 -11.06 10.96 1.23
C GLN A 7 -11.95 9.94 1.92
N ALA A 8 -11.50 9.44 3.06
CA ALA A 8 -12.26 8.61 3.98
C ALA A 8 -12.50 9.40 5.26
N THR A 9 -13.74 9.43 5.75
CA THR A 9 -14.12 10.20 6.94
C THR A 9 -14.96 9.35 7.88
N GLY A 10 -14.59 9.34 9.16
CA GLY A 10 -15.33 8.70 10.24
C GLY A 10 -15.51 7.19 10.04
N LEU A 11 -14.52 6.50 9.44
CA LEU A 11 -14.64 5.07 9.17
C LEU A 11 -14.78 4.25 10.45
N VAL A 12 -15.78 3.38 10.48
CA VAL A 12 -16.02 2.45 11.60
C VAL A 12 -16.18 1.03 11.08
N LYS A 13 -15.55 0.10 11.80
CA LYS A 13 -15.75 -1.35 11.61
C LYS A 13 -15.73 -2.07 12.94
N ARG A 14 -16.73 -2.93 13.13
CA ARG A 14 -16.86 -3.80 14.30
C ARG A 14 -16.85 -5.27 13.90
N TYR A 15 -16.30 -6.10 14.76
CA TYR A 15 -16.41 -7.55 14.71
C TYR A 15 -16.87 -8.01 16.10
N GLY A 16 -18.14 -8.40 16.21
CA GLY A 16 -18.79 -8.62 17.49
C GLY A 16 -18.80 -7.36 18.35
N SER A 17 -18.28 -7.44 19.56
CA SER A 17 -18.16 -6.30 20.48
C SER A 17 -16.95 -5.40 20.20
N ARG A 18 -15.94 -5.89 19.45
CA ARG A 18 -14.68 -5.18 19.23
C ARG A 18 -14.81 -4.18 18.07
N ARG A 19 -14.49 -2.90 18.32
CA ARG A 19 -14.29 -1.88 17.27
C ARG A 19 -12.84 -1.95 16.79
N VAL A 20 -12.63 -2.45 15.58
CA VAL A 20 -11.30 -2.58 14.98
C VAL A 20 -10.90 -1.30 14.23
N VAL A 21 -11.89 -0.59 13.66
CA VAL A 21 -11.75 0.75 13.08
C VAL A 21 -12.77 1.65 13.77
N ASN A 22 -12.32 2.77 14.33
CA ASN A 22 -13.09 3.57 15.26
C ASN A 22 -12.99 5.07 14.97
N GLY A 23 -13.59 5.50 13.87
CA GLY A 23 -13.64 6.90 13.46
C GLY A 23 -12.34 7.32 12.74
N ILE A 24 -11.78 6.47 11.86
CA ILE A 24 -10.58 6.82 11.10
C ILE A 24 -10.94 7.78 9.98
N ASP A 25 -10.20 8.88 9.92
CA ASP A 25 -10.11 9.78 8.78
C ASP A 25 -8.79 9.50 8.04
N LEU A 26 -8.83 9.47 6.71
CA LEU A 26 -7.66 9.31 5.86
C LEU A 26 -7.87 10.05 4.53
N GLU A 27 -6.97 10.94 4.21
CA GLU A 27 -6.91 11.62 2.92
C GLU A 27 -5.66 11.18 2.16
N VAL A 28 -5.75 11.04 0.85
CA VAL A 28 -4.59 10.77 -0.03
C VAL A 28 -4.61 11.77 -1.17
N ARG A 29 -3.50 12.47 -1.38
CA ARG A 29 -3.32 13.47 -2.42
C ARG A 29 -2.52 12.93 -3.60
N GLU A 30 -2.61 13.61 -4.75
CA GLU A 30 -1.80 13.28 -5.92
C GLU A 30 -0.30 13.34 -5.62
N LYS A 31 0.44 12.34 -6.13
CA LYS A 31 1.89 12.25 -5.99
C LYS A 31 2.34 12.32 -4.51
N GLU A 32 1.68 11.55 -3.69
CA GLU A 32 1.96 11.44 -2.26
C GLU A 32 2.20 9.99 -1.89
N VAL A 33 3.22 9.74 -1.10
CA VAL A 33 3.49 8.43 -0.48
C VAL A 33 3.07 8.51 0.99
N VAL A 34 2.00 7.80 1.35
CA VAL A 34 1.45 7.78 2.69
C VAL A 34 1.76 6.44 3.36
N ALA A 35 2.45 6.48 4.48
CA ALA A 35 2.65 5.31 5.34
C ALA A 35 1.55 5.23 6.40
N VAL A 36 0.84 4.11 6.47
CA VAL A 36 -0.10 3.79 7.55
C VAL A 36 0.59 2.83 8.50
N ILE A 37 0.98 3.31 9.67
CA ILE A 37 1.76 2.56 10.64
C ILE A 37 0.98 2.29 11.93
N GLY A 38 1.47 1.39 12.77
CA GLY A 38 0.87 1.04 14.05
C GLY A 38 1.06 -0.43 14.39
N PRO A 39 0.76 -0.84 15.64
CA PRO A 39 0.98 -2.21 16.09
C PRO A 39 0.08 -3.23 15.37
N ASN A 40 0.40 -4.50 15.57
CA ASN A 40 -0.42 -5.59 15.05
C ASN A 40 -1.82 -5.54 15.68
N GLY A 41 -2.85 -5.64 14.83
CA GLY A 41 -4.23 -5.53 15.27
C GLY A 41 -4.75 -4.10 15.50
N ALA A 42 -3.96 -3.05 15.22
CA ALA A 42 -4.38 -1.66 15.32
C ALA A 42 -5.49 -1.25 14.33
N GLY A 43 -5.73 -2.06 13.28
CA GLY A 43 -6.77 -1.79 12.28
C GLY A 43 -6.26 -1.34 10.92
N LYS A 44 -4.95 -1.35 10.66
CA LYS A 44 -4.32 -0.91 9.40
C LYS A 44 -4.91 -1.61 8.17
N SER A 45 -4.74 -2.93 8.06
CA SER A 45 -5.24 -3.73 6.92
C SER A 45 -6.77 -3.66 6.82
N THR A 46 -7.48 -3.65 7.97
CA THR A 46 -8.94 -3.47 7.96
C THR A 46 -9.33 -2.12 7.39
N THR A 47 -8.61 -1.04 7.72
CA THR A 47 -8.86 0.29 7.16
C THR A 47 -8.67 0.29 5.64
N LEU A 48 -7.59 -0.34 5.14
CA LEU A 48 -7.39 -0.50 3.69
C LEU A 48 -8.49 -1.33 3.04
N ASP A 49 -8.90 -2.45 3.66
CA ASP A 49 -10.00 -3.28 3.16
C ASP A 49 -11.33 -2.51 3.05
N LEU A 50 -11.63 -1.62 4.00
CA LEU A 50 -12.81 -0.76 3.95
C LEU A 50 -12.72 0.24 2.81
N ILE A 51 -11.58 0.90 2.68
CA ILE A 51 -11.31 1.88 1.61
C ILE A 51 -11.44 1.20 0.25
N LEU A 52 -10.86 0.04 0.06
CA LEU A 52 -10.93 -0.73 -1.18
C LEU A 52 -12.31 -1.36 -1.46
N GLY A 53 -13.23 -1.30 -0.50
CA GLY A 53 -14.54 -1.92 -0.60
C GLY A 53 -14.52 -3.45 -0.53
N LEU A 54 -13.41 -4.04 -0.06
CA LEU A 54 -13.25 -5.48 0.17
C LEU A 54 -14.04 -5.93 1.40
N LYS A 55 -14.24 -5.00 2.35
CA LYS A 55 -15.09 -5.19 3.53
C LYS A 55 -16.13 -4.09 3.63
N ARG A 56 -17.31 -4.42 4.14
CA ARG A 56 -18.38 -3.45 4.38
C ARG A 56 -18.08 -2.64 5.64
N LYS A 57 -18.05 -1.33 5.51
CA LYS A 57 -17.99 -0.41 6.66
C LYS A 57 -19.30 -0.37 7.41
N ASP A 58 -19.24 -0.11 8.70
CA ASP A 58 -20.44 0.03 9.56
C ASP A 58 -20.86 1.50 9.66
N ALA A 59 -19.91 2.45 9.55
CA ALA A 59 -20.18 3.89 9.44
C ALA A 59 -19.04 4.60 8.70
N GLY A 60 -19.22 5.90 8.44
CA GLY A 60 -18.28 6.77 7.74
C GLY A 60 -18.55 6.88 6.26
N ASN A 61 -17.76 7.70 5.57
CA ASN A 61 -17.86 7.92 4.13
C ASN A 61 -16.51 7.73 3.44
N ILE A 62 -16.55 7.33 2.16
CA ILE A 62 -15.36 7.20 1.31
C ILE A 62 -15.71 7.82 -0.04
N THR A 63 -14.90 8.76 -0.48
CA THR A 63 -15.00 9.39 -1.80
C THR A 63 -13.69 9.27 -2.54
N TYR A 64 -13.77 9.05 -3.85
CA TYR A 64 -12.65 9.01 -4.75
C TYR A 64 -12.77 10.16 -5.77
N TRP A 65 -11.67 10.52 -6.37
CA TRP A 65 -11.59 11.63 -7.35
C TRP A 65 -12.49 11.47 -8.58
N ARG A 66 -13.01 10.27 -8.83
CA ARG A 66 -13.89 9.93 -9.97
C ARG A 66 -14.65 8.64 -9.71
N GLU A 67 -15.76 8.43 -10.40
CA GLU A 67 -16.61 7.24 -10.24
C GLU A 67 -15.95 5.95 -10.72
N ASP A 68 -15.19 6.00 -11.81
CA ASP A 68 -14.49 4.85 -12.42
C ASP A 68 -13.07 4.64 -11.87
N TYR A 69 -12.78 5.15 -10.66
CA TYR A 69 -11.46 5.09 -10.00
C TYR A 69 -10.85 3.68 -9.97
N LYS A 70 -11.68 2.62 -9.90
CA LYS A 70 -11.23 1.22 -9.78
C LYS A 70 -10.29 0.78 -10.91
N ALA A 71 -10.45 1.35 -12.11
CA ALA A 71 -9.58 1.06 -13.23
C ALA A 71 -8.16 1.64 -13.06
N GLN A 72 -8.00 2.63 -12.17
CA GLN A 72 -6.75 3.35 -11.92
C GLN A 72 -6.21 3.10 -10.49
N VAL A 73 -6.79 2.19 -9.73
CA VAL A 73 -6.30 1.76 -8.43
C VAL A 73 -5.56 0.44 -8.56
N GLY A 74 -4.32 0.40 -8.08
CA GLY A 74 -3.54 -0.80 -7.89
C GLY A 74 -3.65 -1.29 -6.46
N VAL A 75 -3.72 -2.60 -6.27
CA VAL A 75 -3.81 -3.20 -4.94
C VAL A 75 -2.86 -4.38 -4.85
N GLN A 76 -2.00 -4.37 -3.84
CA GLN A 76 -1.23 -5.53 -3.44
C GLN A 76 -1.52 -5.82 -1.97
N LEU A 77 -2.29 -6.87 -1.75
CA LEU A 77 -2.55 -7.40 -0.41
C LEU A 77 -1.41 -8.33 0.02
N GLN A 78 -1.43 -8.79 1.27
CA GLN A 78 -0.43 -9.73 1.83
C GLN A 78 -0.27 -10.99 0.97
N THR A 79 -1.37 -11.49 0.39
CA THR A 79 -1.35 -12.59 -0.58
C THR A 79 -1.59 -12.04 -1.98
N ALA A 80 -0.62 -12.21 -2.87
CA ALA A 80 -0.79 -11.82 -4.26
C ALA A 80 -1.74 -12.80 -4.98
N PRO A 81 -2.87 -12.34 -5.53
CA PRO A 81 -3.86 -13.21 -6.17
C PRO A 81 -3.43 -13.53 -7.61
N PHE A 82 -2.35 -14.29 -7.77
CA PHE A 82 -1.94 -14.75 -9.11
C PHE A 82 -2.62 -16.07 -9.46
N PHE A 83 -2.82 -16.27 -10.74
CA PHE A 83 -3.14 -17.57 -11.29
C PHE A 83 -1.84 -18.38 -11.37
N PRO A 84 -1.64 -19.36 -10.50
CA PRO A 84 -0.31 -19.94 -10.26
C PRO A 84 0.26 -20.66 -11.48
N LYS A 85 -0.61 -21.21 -12.36
CA LYS A 85 -0.23 -21.95 -13.59
C LYS A 85 -0.02 -21.04 -14.81
N LEU A 86 -0.34 -19.76 -14.70
CA LEU A 86 -0.09 -18.79 -15.76
C LEU A 86 1.31 -18.18 -15.60
N SER A 87 1.96 -17.87 -16.72
CA SER A 87 3.22 -17.12 -16.71
C SER A 87 3.05 -15.71 -16.15
N ALA A 88 4.15 -15.03 -15.83
CA ALA A 88 4.11 -13.62 -15.43
C ALA A 88 3.42 -12.76 -16.48
N LEU A 89 3.72 -12.99 -17.77
CA LEU A 89 3.10 -12.28 -18.89
C LEU A 89 1.61 -12.59 -19.03
N ASP A 90 1.21 -13.85 -18.89
CA ASP A 90 -0.21 -14.22 -19.02
C ASP A 90 -1.04 -13.69 -17.87
N ASN A 91 -0.51 -13.68 -16.64
CA ASN A 91 -1.13 -13.02 -15.50
C ASN A 91 -1.33 -11.52 -15.79
N LEU A 92 -0.29 -10.84 -16.29
CA LEU A 92 -0.36 -9.43 -16.65
C LEU A 92 -1.43 -9.16 -17.71
N LYS A 93 -1.46 -9.97 -18.78
CA LYS A 93 -2.48 -9.86 -19.83
C LYS A 93 -3.89 -10.12 -19.32
N LEU A 94 -4.06 -11.11 -18.45
CA LEU A 94 -5.35 -11.42 -17.86
C LEU A 94 -5.86 -10.25 -16.98
N PHE A 95 -5.01 -9.69 -16.12
CA PHE A 95 -5.38 -8.52 -15.32
C PHE A 95 -5.68 -7.28 -16.18
N ALA A 96 -4.95 -7.08 -17.28
CA ALA A 96 -5.26 -6.02 -18.25
C ALA A 96 -6.63 -6.25 -18.89
N ALA A 97 -6.93 -7.49 -19.31
CA ALA A 97 -8.23 -7.85 -19.92
C ALA A 97 -9.41 -7.66 -18.95
N LEU A 98 -9.24 -8.02 -17.65
CA LEU A 98 -10.24 -7.75 -16.61
C LEU A 98 -10.54 -6.25 -16.44
N ARG A 99 -9.57 -5.40 -16.77
CA ARG A 99 -9.70 -3.92 -16.82
C ARG A 99 -10.13 -3.40 -18.20
N LYS A 100 -10.60 -4.28 -19.09
CA LYS A 100 -11.03 -3.96 -20.48
C LYS A 100 -9.91 -3.34 -21.33
N ARG A 101 -8.64 -3.58 -20.99
CA ARG A 101 -7.46 -3.16 -21.74
C ARG A 101 -6.86 -4.36 -22.49
N LYS A 102 -6.67 -4.22 -23.80
CA LYS A 102 -5.85 -5.16 -24.57
C LYS A 102 -4.37 -4.82 -24.36
N LEU A 103 -3.56 -5.82 -24.10
CA LEU A 103 -2.11 -5.69 -23.91
C LEU A 103 -1.41 -6.59 -24.94
N SER A 104 -0.56 -6.00 -25.78
CA SER A 104 0.28 -6.78 -26.69
C SER A 104 1.36 -7.55 -25.93
N VAL A 105 2.03 -8.49 -26.59
CA VAL A 105 3.15 -9.23 -25.98
C VAL A 105 4.30 -8.26 -25.69
N GLU A 106 4.59 -7.40 -26.65
CA GLU A 106 5.69 -6.42 -26.59
C GLU A 106 5.48 -5.44 -25.46
N GLU A 107 4.28 -4.85 -25.35
CA GLU A 107 3.93 -3.96 -24.22
C GLU A 107 4.03 -4.69 -22.87
N GLY A 108 3.54 -5.94 -22.80
CA GLY A 108 3.62 -6.75 -21.59
C GLY A 108 5.07 -7.02 -21.15
N VAL A 109 5.94 -7.35 -22.10
CA VAL A 109 7.37 -7.55 -21.82
C VAL A 109 8.03 -6.25 -21.33
N GLN A 110 7.74 -5.11 -21.96
CA GLN A 110 8.28 -3.81 -21.53
C GLN A 110 7.84 -3.44 -20.10
N ILE A 111 6.57 -3.69 -19.78
CA ILE A 111 6.03 -3.46 -18.43
C ILE A 111 6.76 -4.34 -17.40
N LEU A 112 6.91 -5.63 -17.68
CA LEU A 112 7.62 -6.57 -16.80
C LEU A 112 9.10 -6.19 -16.65
N GLU A 113 9.75 -5.72 -17.72
CA GLU A 113 11.14 -5.25 -17.68
C GLU A 113 11.31 -4.05 -16.74
N ARG A 114 10.42 -3.06 -16.80
CA ARG A 114 10.42 -1.90 -15.86
C ARG A 114 10.30 -2.34 -14.40
N CYS A 115 9.66 -3.46 -14.14
CA CYS A 115 9.53 -4.05 -12.81
C CYS A 115 10.68 -5.01 -12.45
N GLY A 116 11.73 -5.11 -13.28
CA GLY A 116 12.85 -6.02 -13.08
C GLY A 116 12.46 -7.51 -13.19
N LEU A 117 11.50 -7.83 -14.07
CA LEU A 117 10.95 -9.18 -14.28
C LEU A 117 11.22 -9.70 -15.69
N ARG A 118 12.13 -9.07 -16.46
CA ARG A 118 12.44 -9.47 -17.84
C ARG A 118 12.82 -10.94 -17.98
N GLU A 119 13.63 -11.45 -17.06
CA GLU A 119 14.15 -12.82 -17.10
C GLU A 119 13.11 -13.90 -16.78
N VAL A 120 11.99 -13.49 -16.20
CA VAL A 120 10.94 -14.40 -15.73
C VAL A 120 9.60 -14.21 -16.45
N VAL A 121 9.62 -13.55 -17.60
CA VAL A 121 8.41 -13.23 -18.39
C VAL A 121 7.54 -14.46 -18.66
N GLN A 122 8.16 -15.60 -19.00
CA GLN A 122 7.48 -16.87 -19.31
C GLN A 122 7.45 -17.84 -18.12
N THR A 123 7.95 -17.42 -16.95
CA THR A 123 7.95 -18.27 -15.76
C THR A 123 6.56 -18.28 -15.14
N GLU A 124 6.07 -19.47 -14.74
CA GLU A 124 4.81 -19.61 -13.99
C GLU A 124 4.86 -18.81 -12.70
N ALA A 125 3.78 -18.10 -12.38
CA ALA A 125 3.72 -17.24 -11.20
C ALA A 125 3.97 -17.99 -9.88
N ALA A 126 3.62 -19.27 -9.82
CA ALA A 126 3.92 -20.13 -8.66
C ALA A 126 5.42 -20.36 -8.42
N ARG A 127 6.25 -20.23 -9.47
CA ARG A 127 7.71 -20.43 -9.41
C ARG A 127 8.49 -19.15 -9.17
N LEU A 128 7.83 -18.01 -9.16
CA LEU A 128 8.46 -16.73 -8.87
C LEU A 128 8.81 -16.64 -7.38
N SER A 129 9.95 -16.00 -7.08
CA SER A 129 10.27 -15.65 -5.68
C SER A 129 9.20 -14.69 -5.09
N GLY A 130 9.11 -14.62 -3.76
CA GLY A 130 8.16 -13.72 -3.10
C GLY A 130 8.32 -12.25 -3.54
N GLY A 131 9.57 -11.78 -3.72
CA GLY A 131 9.86 -10.45 -4.25
C GLY A 131 9.41 -10.28 -5.70
N GLN A 132 9.61 -11.29 -6.56
CA GLN A 132 9.15 -11.25 -7.95
C GLN A 132 7.62 -11.24 -8.03
N GLN A 133 6.93 -12.03 -7.21
CA GLN A 133 5.48 -12.03 -7.11
C GLN A 133 4.95 -10.66 -6.68
N LYS A 134 5.56 -10.05 -5.67
CA LYS A 134 5.17 -8.70 -5.21
C LYS A 134 5.37 -7.66 -6.30
N ARG A 135 6.48 -7.69 -7.04
CA ARG A 135 6.70 -6.80 -8.18
C ARG A 135 5.70 -7.01 -9.32
N LEU A 136 5.34 -8.25 -9.61
CA LEU A 136 4.31 -8.56 -10.62
C LEU A 136 2.95 -7.93 -10.27
N GLY A 137 2.60 -7.82 -8.97
CA GLY A 137 1.38 -7.17 -8.51
C GLY A 137 1.30 -5.67 -8.79
N LEU A 138 2.45 -5.02 -9.03
CA LEU A 138 2.56 -3.57 -9.16
C LEU A 138 2.66 -3.06 -10.61
N VAL A 139 2.64 -3.97 -11.60
CA VAL A 139 2.94 -3.66 -13.02
C VAL A 139 1.92 -2.81 -13.77
N HIS A 140 0.80 -2.39 -13.20
CA HIS A 140 -0.31 -1.79 -13.95
C HIS A 140 -0.31 -0.26 -14.06
N HIS A 141 0.74 0.46 -13.62
CA HIS A 141 0.83 1.92 -13.60
C HIS A 141 -0.48 2.59 -13.10
N PRO A 142 -0.94 2.28 -11.92
CA PRO A 142 -2.15 2.88 -11.37
C PRO A 142 -1.88 4.31 -10.93
N LYS A 143 -2.94 5.14 -10.87
CA LYS A 143 -2.85 6.50 -10.31
C LYS A 143 -2.74 6.47 -8.76
N LEU A 144 -3.34 5.47 -8.13
CA LEU A 144 -3.30 5.25 -6.68
C LEU A 144 -3.02 3.77 -6.40
N VAL A 145 -2.04 3.50 -5.54
CA VAL A 145 -1.60 2.13 -5.17
C VAL A 145 -1.79 1.92 -3.68
N PHE A 146 -2.34 0.76 -3.32
CA PHE A 146 -2.42 0.30 -1.94
C PHE A 146 -1.55 -0.94 -1.77
N LEU A 147 -0.66 -0.91 -0.78
CA LEU A 147 0.29 -1.97 -0.46
C LEU A 147 0.14 -2.36 1.01
N ASP A 148 -0.24 -3.60 1.28
CA ASP A 148 -0.32 -4.09 2.65
C ASP A 148 0.94 -4.89 2.99
N GLU A 149 1.81 -4.30 3.82
CA GLU A 149 3.12 -4.81 4.23
C GLU A 149 3.98 -5.29 3.04
N PRO A 150 4.32 -4.41 2.09
CA PRO A 150 4.94 -4.82 0.82
C PRO A 150 6.30 -5.51 0.98
N THR A 151 7.03 -5.24 2.05
CA THR A 151 8.37 -5.79 2.32
C THR A 151 8.39 -6.91 3.35
N ALA A 152 7.24 -7.21 3.99
CA ALA A 152 7.16 -8.25 5.00
C ALA A 152 7.59 -9.62 4.45
N ALA A 153 8.34 -10.37 5.27
CA ALA A 153 8.86 -11.72 4.97
C ALA A 153 9.76 -11.79 3.72
N LEU A 154 10.37 -10.68 3.30
CA LEU A 154 11.36 -10.64 2.23
C LEU A 154 12.78 -10.58 2.79
N ASP A 155 13.73 -11.15 2.04
CA ASP A 155 15.16 -10.96 2.29
C ASP A 155 15.59 -9.49 2.03
N PRO A 156 16.77 -9.06 2.53
CA PRO A 156 17.21 -7.66 2.41
C PRO A 156 17.30 -7.15 0.97
N ARG A 157 17.69 -8.02 0.02
CA ARG A 157 17.79 -7.66 -1.41
C ARG A 157 16.40 -7.40 -1.99
N ALA A 158 15.45 -8.32 -1.77
CA ALA A 158 14.08 -8.18 -2.24
C ALA A 158 13.38 -6.97 -1.62
N ARG A 159 13.61 -6.68 -0.32
CA ARG A 159 13.11 -5.44 0.33
C ARG A 159 13.61 -4.19 -0.40
N ARG A 160 14.90 -4.12 -0.71
CA ARG A 160 15.49 -3.00 -1.43
C ARG A 160 14.84 -2.83 -2.82
N GLU A 161 14.70 -3.93 -3.58
CA GLU A 161 14.09 -3.91 -4.91
C GLU A 161 12.63 -3.42 -4.88
N ILE A 162 11.84 -3.80 -3.85
CA ILE A 162 10.47 -3.31 -3.65
C ILE A 162 10.46 -1.82 -3.30
N ARG A 163 11.33 -1.36 -2.41
CA ARG A 163 11.44 0.07 -2.08
C ARG A 163 11.78 0.92 -3.31
N GLU A 164 12.73 0.46 -4.12
CA GLU A 164 13.09 1.13 -5.37
C GLU A 164 11.92 1.14 -6.37
N LEU A 165 11.10 0.09 -6.41
CA LEU A 165 9.91 0.06 -7.25
C LEU A 165 8.84 1.03 -6.76
N ILE A 166 8.58 1.11 -5.44
CA ILE A 166 7.66 2.08 -4.84
C ILE A 166 8.10 3.51 -5.18
N ARG A 167 9.39 3.82 -5.05
CA ARG A 167 9.96 5.13 -5.43
C ARG A 167 9.71 5.43 -6.90
N ARG A 168 10.04 4.50 -7.81
CA ARG A 168 9.78 4.69 -9.25
C ARG A 168 8.31 4.95 -9.55
N LEU A 169 7.38 4.22 -8.91
CA LEU A 169 5.95 4.47 -9.09
C LEU A 169 5.55 5.89 -8.65
N ALA A 170 6.10 6.37 -7.54
CA ALA A 170 5.86 7.73 -7.05
C ALA A 170 6.47 8.78 -7.99
N ASP A 171 7.70 8.58 -8.47
CA ASP A 171 8.38 9.45 -9.42
C ASP A 171 7.62 9.51 -10.77
N ASP A 172 7.04 8.38 -11.21
CA ASP A 172 6.17 8.30 -12.39
C ASP A 172 4.78 8.93 -12.15
N GLY A 173 4.54 9.48 -10.96
CA GLY A 173 3.35 10.27 -10.62
C GLY A 173 2.21 9.50 -9.96
N ALA A 174 2.40 8.24 -9.60
CA ALA A 174 1.44 7.51 -8.78
C ALA A 174 1.44 8.03 -7.33
N SER A 175 0.29 7.92 -6.66
CA SER A 175 0.21 8.06 -5.22
C SER A 175 0.23 6.68 -4.59
N VAL A 176 0.90 6.53 -3.46
CA VAL A 176 1.07 5.23 -2.82
C VAL A 176 0.60 5.31 -1.36
N VAL A 177 -0.23 4.36 -0.96
CA VAL A 177 -0.56 4.12 0.45
C VAL A 177 -0.01 2.75 0.82
N PHE A 178 0.86 2.69 1.81
CA PHE A 178 1.38 1.40 2.26
C PHE A 178 1.29 1.25 3.77
N THR A 179 1.08 0.01 4.23
CA THR A 179 1.21 -0.31 5.65
C THR A 179 2.61 -0.84 5.92
N SER A 180 3.17 -0.47 7.06
CA SER A 180 4.44 -1.02 7.53
C SER A 180 4.53 -0.97 9.06
N HIS A 181 5.36 -1.82 9.62
CA HIS A 181 5.85 -1.76 11.00
C HIS A 181 7.38 -1.54 11.04
N ASP A 182 8.02 -1.37 9.89
CA ASP A 182 9.46 -1.09 9.73
C ASP A 182 9.67 0.42 9.59
N MET A 183 10.16 1.05 10.66
CA MET A 183 10.35 2.51 10.72
C MET A 183 11.47 3.00 9.79
N GLU A 184 12.47 2.15 9.50
CA GLU A 184 13.49 2.47 8.49
C GLU A 184 12.86 2.58 7.09
N GLU A 185 11.95 1.66 6.74
CA GLU A 185 11.21 1.70 5.48
C GLU A 185 10.35 2.96 5.39
N VAL A 186 9.61 3.25 6.47
CA VAL A 186 8.73 4.43 6.55
C VAL A 186 9.52 5.71 6.34
N GLY A 187 10.64 5.88 7.05
CA GLY A 187 11.51 7.07 6.93
C GLY A 187 12.12 7.26 5.53
N LYS A 188 12.33 6.16 4.80
CA LYS A 188 12.88 6.22 3.43
C LYS A 188 11.84 6.49 2.36
N LEU A 189 10.58 6.16 2.58
CA LEU A 189 9.56 6.16 1.53
C LEU A 189 8.47 7.20 1.74
N ALA A 190 8.04 7.46 2.96
CA ALA A 190 6.84 8.22 3.23
C ALA A 190 7.05 9.74 3.14
N ASP A 191 6.15 10.42 2.43
CA ASP A 191 6.00 11.87 2.51
C ASP A 191 5.15 12.26 3.73
N ARG A 192 4.20 11.38 4.11
CA ARG A 192 3.33 11.55 5.27
C ARG A 192 3.07 10.23 5.97
N ILE A 193 2.98 10.30 7.28
CA ILE A 193 2.71 9.17 8.17
C ILE A 193 1.34 9.35 8.78
N VAL A 194 0.58 8.25 8.85
CA VAL A 194 -0.67 8.12 9.62
C VAL A 194 -0.48 6.98 10.61
N LEU A 195 -0.35 7.31 11.89
CA LEU A 195 -0.17 6.32 12.96
C LEU A 195 -1.53 5.94 13.55
N ILE A 196 -1.84 4.64 13.46
CA ILE A 196 -3.09 4.07 13.98
C ILE A 196 -2.78 3.24 15.23
N ARG A 197 -3.54 3.53 16.31
CA ARG A 197 -3.57 2.74 17.54
C ARG A 197 -5.02 2.54 17.98
N ASP A 198 -5.37 1.32 18.36
CA ASP A 198 -6.71 0.96 18.85
C ASP A 198 -7.86 1.41 17.91
N GLY A 199 -7.62 1.30 16.60
CA GLY A 199 -8.56 1.67 15.56
C GLY A 199 -8.74 3.18 15.35
N ARG A 200 -7.86 4.03 15.88
CA ARG A 200 -7.90 5.49 15.75
C ARG A 200 -6.59 6.03 15.22
N VAL A 201 -6.65 7.14 14.49
CA VAL A 201 -5.45 7.91 14.17
C VAL A 201 -5.01 8.65 15.42
N VAL A 202 -3.78 8.41 15.86
CA VAL A 202 -3.18 9.05 17.04
C VAL A 202 -2.13 10.08 16.68
N ALA A 203 -1.55 10.00 15.47
CA ALA A 203 -0.66 11.02 14.92
C ALA A 203 -0.71 11.01 13.39
N GLU A 204 -0.60 12.20 12.80
CA GLU A 204 -0.53 12.40 11.35
C GLU A 204 0.33 13.62 11.03
N GLY A 205 1.21 13.49 10.03
CA GLY A 205 2.09 14.56 9.58
C GLY A 205 3.25 14.06 8.72
N THR A 206 4.13 14.97 8.27
CA THR A 206 5.41 14.56 7.69
C THR A 206 6.30 13.91 8.74
N PRO A 207 7.28 13.07 8.36
CA PRO A 207 8.23 12.54 9.33
C PRO A 207 8.85 13.63 10.22
N GLU A 208 9.34 14.71 9.61
CA GLU A 208 9.99 15.81 10.32
C GLU A 208 9.04 16.52 11.29
N ASP A 209 7.80 16.85 10.85
CA ASP A 209 6.80 17.50 11.70
C ASP A 209 6.45 16.64 12.92
N LEU A 210 6.37 15.32 12.73
CA LEU A 210 6.03 14.40 13.81
C LEU A 210 7.17 14.28 14.82
N LEU A 211 8.42 14.16 14.35
CA LEU A 211 9.60 14.12 15.24
C LEU A 211 9.69 15.39 16.08
N HIS A 212 9.54 16.56 15.45
CA HIS A 212 9.58 17.85 16.14
C HIS A 212 8.42 18.01 17.15
N ARG A 213 7.18 17.68 16.74
CA ARG A 213 5.97 17.83 17.58
C ARG A 213 6.01 16.93 18.82
N HIS A 214 6.59 15.76 18.69
CA HIS A 214 6.68 14.79 19.77
C HIS A 214 8.01 14.79 20.52
N GLU A 215 8.93 15.69 20.15
CA GLU A 215 10.25 15.86 20.79
C GLU A 215 11.03 14.53 20.88
N VAL A 216 11.14 13.83 19.74
CA VAL A 216 11.88 12.56 19.59
C VAL A 216 12.90 12.65 18.47
N GLU A 217 13.98 11.86 18.55
CA GLU A 217 15.10 11.92 17.60
C GLU A 217 14.84 11.14 16.31
N ASN A 218 14.01 10.09 16.36
CA ASN A 218 13.75 9.21 15.21
C ASN A 218 12.36 8.59 15.26
N LEU A 219 11.97 7.97 14.12
CA LEU A 219 10.63 7.38 13.96
C LEU A 219 10.40 6.15 14.84
N GLU A 220 11.44 5.45 15.23
CA GLU A 220 11.32 4.29 16.13
C GLU A 220 10.92 4.75 17.54
N GLU A 221 11.56 5.80 18.07
CA GLU A 221 11.16 6.43 19.32
C GLU A 221 9.73 7.00 19.25
N LEU A 222 9.37 7.66 18.13
CA LEU A 222 8.02 8.14 17.91
C LEU A 222 7.01 7.01 18.00
N TYR A 223 7.31 5.90 17.31
CA TYR A 223 6.46 4.72 17.29
C TYR A 223 6.28 4.15 18.70
N LEU A 224 7.38 3.87 19.41
CA LEU A 224 7.35 3.32 20.77
C LEU A 224 6.56 4.23 21.73
N LYS A 225 6.84 5.55 21.69
CA LYS A 225 6.14 6.54 22.52
C LYS A 225 4.64 6.57 22.30
N LEU A 226 4.20 6.51 21.04
CA LEU A 226 2.77 6.62 20.69
C LEU A 226 2.02 5.29 20.74
N THR A 227 2.70 4.16 20.64
CA THR A 227 2.08 2.82 20.73
C THR A 227 2.06 2.26 22.15
N GLY A 228 2.88 2.80 23.04
CA GLY A 228 3.02 2.30 24.42
C GLY A 228 3.82 1.01 24.51
N GLU A 229 4.62 0.67 23.48
CA GLU A 229 5.50 -0.50 23.47
C GLU A 229 6.86 -0.23 24.16
N ALA A 230 7.08 1.01 24.66
CA ALA A 230 8.30 1.39 25.37
C ALA A 230 8.45 0.77 26.77
N ASP A 231 7.37 0.22 27.35
CA ASP A 231 7.32 -0.31 28.72
C ASP A 231 7.03 -1.83 28.77
N ALA A 232 7.23 -2.56 27.68
CA ALA A 232 6.97 -4.01 27.61
C ALA A 232 8.26 -4.84 27.52
#